data_03277df81c787c9f099e197da7f954e3
#
_entry.id   03277df81c787c9f099e197da7f954e3
#
_cell.length_a   1.000
_cell.length_b   1.000
_cell.length_c   1.000
_cell.angle_alpha   90.00
_cell.angle_beta   90.00
_cell.angle_gamma   90.00
#
_symmetry.space_group_name_H-M   'P 1'
#
loop_
_entity.id
_entity.type
_entity.pdbx_description
1 polymer ?
#
loop_
_entity_poly.entity_id
_entity_poly.type
_entity_poly.pdbx_seq_one_letter_code
_entity_poly.pdbx_strand_id
1 'polypeptide(L)'
;GLAKNGIKSVVTVHDLIFLKFPELYKPIDRYIYNRKFKRATQEADKIVAISQQTKRDIMEFYGIDSNRIDVIYQGCHPAFKIKKTAEQKELLRAKYKLPQNFVLNVGSIEPRKNAFQIVKAVEQLDIPLLIIGKETNYSKRIKEYIHANGLQHKIHILQGFNMEELSTIYAMAELFIYPSKYEGFGIPIIEALYSGTPVITTNSGVFPEAGGPFSYYIDPQNTEELSYAIQSVLDSSTMRQEMITKGLEFVQQFNDDKIAAQWNGIYTNLNGSI
;
A
#
# COMPACT_ATOMS: atom_id res chain seq x y z
N GLY A 1 -15.03 29.60 -13.45
CA GLY A 1 -14.69 28.57 -12.47
C GLY A 1 -15.72 28.51 -11.33
N LEU A 2 -15.67 27.50 -10.52
CA LEU A 2 -16.60 27.30 -9.38
C LEU A 2 -16.59 28.50 -8.42
N ALA A 3 -15.44 29.08 -8.16
CA ALA A 3 -15.26 30.26 -7.31
C ALA A 3 -16.08 31.49 -7.76
N LYS A 4 -16.34 31.65 -9.06
CA LYS A 4 -17.15 32.76 -9.58
C LYS A 4 -18.63 32.67 -9.16
N ASN A 5 -19.09 31.49 -8.76
CA ASN A 5 -20.45 31.22 -8.33
C ASN A 5 -20.57 31.07 -6.80
N GLY A 6 -19.55 31.45 -6.04
CA GLY A 6 -19.52 31.30 -4.58
C GLY A 6 -19.38 29.84 -4.11
N ILE A 7 -19.09 28.90 -5.02
CA ILE A 7 -18.96 27.48 -4.68
C ILE A 7 -17.53 27.21 -4.19
N LYS A 8 -17.42 26.74 -2.96
CA LYS A 8 -16.14 26.29 -2.38
C LYS A 8 -15.70 24.96 -2.98
N SER A 9 -14.39 24.82 -3.15
CA SER A 9 -13.79 23.63 -3.78
C SER A 9 -12.70 23.00 -2.92
N VAL A 10 -12.73 21.67 -2.84
CA VAL A 10 -11.68 20.85 -2.20
C VAL A 10 -11.08 19.97 -3.27
N VAL A 11 -9.75 19.89 -3.31
CA VAL A 11 -9.04 18.94 -4.16
C VAL A 11 -8.30 17.92 -3.31
N THR A 12 -8.53 16.64 -3.59
CA THR A 12 -7.77 15.54 -2.99
C THR A 12 -6.62 15.15 -3.90
N VAL A 13 -5.42 15.10 -3.35
CA VAL A 13 -4.20 14.67 -4.05
C VAL A 13 -3.77 13.32 -3.51
N HIS A 14 -3.80 12.30 -4.38
CA HIS A 14 -3.46 10.94 -4.03
C HIS A 14 -1.95 10.68 -4.09
N ASP A 15 -1.28 11.16 -5.13
CA ASP A 15 0.17 11.08 -5.30
C ASP A 15 0.67 12.07 -6.34
N LEU A 16 1.99 12.20 -6.44
CA LEU A 16 2.70 12.92 -7.48
C LEU A 16 3.75 12.02 -8.15
N ILE A 17 3.44 10.73 -8.30
CA ILE A 17 4.33 9.73 -8.92
C ILE A 17 4.80 10.18 -10.30
N PHE A 18 3.94 10.80 -11.09
CA PHE A 18 4.27 11.30 -12.42
C PHE A 18 5.35 12.40 -12.45
N LEU A 19 5.61 13.06 -11.31
CA LEU A 19 6.71 14.02 -11.14
C LEU A 19 7.95 13.34 -10.55
N LYS A 20 7.77 12.48 -9.56
CA LYS A 20 8.85 11.79 -8.84
C LYS A 20 9.53 10.70 -9.70
N PHE A 21 8.75 10.02 -10.55
CA PHE A 21 9.19 8.93 -11.44
C PHE A 21 8.74 9.21 -12.87
N PRO A 22 9.29 10.25 -13.50
CA PRO A 22 8.87 10.70 -14.84
C PRO A 22 9.02 9.63 -15.93
N GLU A 23 9.93 8.68 -15.74
CA GLU A 23 10.20 7.56 -16.66
C GLU A 23 9.04 6.55 -16.73
N LEU A 24 8.13 6.53 -15.76
CA LEU A 24 6.96 5.66 -15.77
C LEU A 24 5.80 6.20 -16.62
N TYR A 25 5.91 7.44 -17.12
CA TYR A 25 4.84 8.11 -17.85
C TYR A 25 5.33 8.61 -19.21
N LYS A 26 4.42 8.59 -20.20
CA LYS A 26 4.71 9.25 -21.48
C LYS A 26 4.83 10.78 -21.26
N PRO A 27 5.76 11.46 -21.96
CA PRO A 27 5.99 12.91 -21.75
C PRO A 27 4.71 13.75 -21.89
N ILE A 28 3.85 13.41 -22.87
CA ILE A 28 2.59 14.14 -23.09
C ILE A 28 1.60 13.96 -21.94
N ASP A 29 1.45 12.73 -21.39
CA ASP A 29 0.57 12.45 -20.28
C ASP A 29 1.04 13.19 -19.04
N ARG A 30 2.36 13.19 -18.79
CA ARG A 30 2.99 13.90 -17.68
C ARG A 30 2.77 15.41 -17.76
N TYR A 31 2.90 15.98 -18.97
CA TYR A 31 2.62 17.41 -19.19
C TYR A 31 1.14 17.75 -18.89
N ILE A 32 0.19 16.93 -19.38
CA ILE A 32 -1.24 17.13 -19.14
C ILE A 32 -1.57 17.00 -17.66
N TYR A 33 -1.05 15.96 -16.98
CA TYR A 33 -1.25 15.78 -15.54
C TYR A 33 -0.71 16.95 -14.75
N ASN A 34 0.54 17.35 -14.99
CA ASN A 34 1.16 18.47 -14.29
C ASN A 34 0.36 19.77 -14.44
N ARG A 35 -0.10 20.08 -15.66
CA ARG A 35 -0.91 21.27 -15.90
C ARG A 35 -2.25 21.23 -15.16
N LYS A 36 -2.94 20.08 -15.17
CA LYS A 36 -4.20 19.90 -14.46
C LYS A 36 -4.03 19.98 -12.95
N PHE A 37 -3.02 19.31 -12.40
CA PHE A 37 -2.71 19.33 -10.98
C PHE A 37 -2.36 20.73 -10.48
N LYS A 38 -1.44 21.41 -11.16
CA LYS A 38 -1.05 22.78 -10.83
C LYS A 38 -2.27 23.70 -10.78
N ARG A 39 -3.13 23.62 -11.80
CA ARG A 39 -4.35 24.40 -11.83
C ARG A 39 -5.30 24.04 -10.68
N ALA A 40 -5.59 22.77 -10.47
CA ALA A 40 -6.49 22.30 -9.43
C ALA A 40 -6.03 22.74 -8.03
N THR A 41 -4.74 22.60 -7.73
CA THR A 41 -4.17 22.98 -6.42
C THR A 41 -4.09 24.49 -6.21
N GLN A 42 -3.92 25.27 -7.28
CA GLN A 42 -3.91 26.73 -7.20
C GLN A 42 -5.32 27.32 -7.04
N GLU A 43 -6.32 26.75 -7.72
CA GLU A 43 -7.71 27.25 -7.72
C GLU A 43 -8.54 26.74 -6.55
N ALA A 44 -8.18 25.62 -5.91
CA ALA A 44 -8.94 25.04 -4.81
C ALA A 44 -8.88 25.93 -3.55
N ASP A 45 -10.01 26.04 -2.85
CA ASP A 45 -10.09 26.69 -1.54
C ASP A 45 -9.31 25.89 -0.49
N LYS A 46 -9.35 24.55 -0.57
CA LYS A 46 -8.63 23.64 0.32
C LYS A 46 -8.02 22.47 -0.44
N ILE A 47 -6.84 22.06 -0.03
CA ILE A 47 -6.14 20.89 -0.56
C ILE A 47 -6.11 19.82 0.52
N VAL A 48 -6.42 18.58 0.18
CA VAL A 48 -6.28 17.41 1.04
C VAL A 48 -5.26 16.48 0.43
N ALA A 49 -4.17 16.24 1.14
CA ALA A 49 -3.21 15.20 0.82
C ALA A 49 -3.58 13.91 1.55
N ILE A 50 -3.39 12.75 0.91
CA ILE A 50 -3.72 11.46 1.53
C ILE A 50 -2.64 10.94 2.48
N SER A 51 -1.51 11.65 2.60
CA SER A 51 -0.41 11.34 3.51
C SER A 51 0.46 12.57 3.76
N GLN A 52 1.28 12.53 4.82
CA GLN A 52 2.29 13.55 5.06
C GLN A 52 3.35 13.58 3.93
N GLN A 53 3.66 12.40 3.36
CA GLN A 53 4.54 12.34 2.18
C GLN A 53 3.94 13.10 1.01
N THR A 54 2.67 12.85 0.66
CA THR A 54 2.00 13.58 -0.42
C THR A 54 1.91 15.08 -0.13
N LYS A 55 1.70 15.48 1.13
CA LYS A 55 1.75 16.89 1.54
C LYS A 55 3.12 17.50 1.26
N ARG A 56 4.22 16.82 1.66
CA ARG A 56 5.60 17.29 1.38
C ARG A 56 5.84 17.42 -0.12
N ASP A 57 5.40 16.46 -0.91
CA ASP A 57 5.57 16.50 -2.37
C ASP A 57 4.80 17.67 -3.02
N ILE A 58 3.59 17.97 -2.56
CA ILE A 58 2.81 19.14 -3.03
C ILE A 58 3.58 20.44 -2.72
N MET A 59 4.12 20.55 -1.52
CA MET A 59 4.92 21.73 -1.12
C MET A 59 6.20 21.84 -1.97
N GLU A 60 6.91 20.73 -2.18
CA GLU A 60 8.16 20.67 -2.95
C GLU A 60 7.95 21.03 -4.43
N PHE A 61 6.98 20.38 -5.09
CA PHE A 61 6.81 20.53 -6.55
C PHE A 61 6.01 21.75 -6.96
N TYR A 62 5.12 22.26 -6.10
CA TYR A 62 4.22 23.36 -6.46
C TYR A 62 4.40 24.62 -5.61
N GLY A 63 5.25 24.60 -4.58
CA GLY A 63 5.50 25.74 -3.71
C GLY A 63 4.26 26.19 -2.92
N ILE A 64 3.34 25.25 -2.63
CA ILE A 64 2.10 25.57 -1.93
C ILE A 64 2.37 25.59 -0.43
N ASP A 65 1.84 26.61 0.24
CA ASP A 65 1.98 26.77 1.69
C ASP A 65 1.33 25.63 2.46
N SER A 66 2.00 25.15 3.49
CA SER A 66 1.58 24.05 4.36
C SER A 66 0.20 24.25 5.00
N ASN A 67 -0.17 25.52 5.30
CA ASN A 67 -1.46 25.88 5.93
C ASN A 67 -2.67 25.67 4.98
N ARG A 68 -2.44 25.58 3.67
CA ARG A 68 -3.46 25.28 2.67
C ARG A 68 -3.70 23.77 2.48
N ILE A 69 -2.86 22.92 3.08
CA ILE A 69 -2.85 21.48 2.85
C ILE A 69 -3.15 20.76 4.16
N ASP A 70 -4.32 20.16 4.25
CA ASP A 70 -4.64 19.21 5.32
C ASP A 70 -4.26 17.79 4.90
N VAL A 71 -4.01 16.93 5.89
CA VAL A 71 -3.77 15.51 5.64
C VAL A 71 -4.94 14.71 6.18
N ILE A 72 -5.57 13.94 5.29
CA ILE A 72 -6.60 12.96 5.66
C ILE A 72 -6.19 11.64 5.05
N TYR A 73 -5.86 10.68 5.90
CA TYR A 73 -5.46 9.35 5.49
C TYR A 73 -6.61 8.60 4.81
N GLN A 74 -6.27 7.49 4.16
CA GLN A 74 -7.25 6.60 3.53
C GLN A 74 -7.54 5.40 4.44
N GLY A 75 -8.77 4.91 4.37
CA GLY A 75 -9.14 3.60 4.90
C GLY A 75 -8.91 2.47 3.90
N CYS A 76 -9.32 1.27 4.27
CA CYS A 76 -9.36 0.12 3.37
C CYS A 76 -10.78 -0.44 3.27
N HIS A 77 -10.98 -1.37 2.33
CA HIS A 77 -12.29 -2.00 2.14
C HIS A 77 -12.75 -2.72 3.42
N PRO A 78 -14.05 -2.65 3.80
CA PRO A 78 -14.58 -3.24 5.04
C PRO A 78 -14.29 -4.74 5.21
N ALA A 79 -14.18 -5.49 4.12
CA ALA A 79 -13.86 -6.92 4.15
C ALA A 79 -12.58 -7.26 4.94
N PHE A 80 -11.58 -6.37 4.96
CA PHE A 80 -10.33 -6.57 5.70
C PHE A 80 -10.49 -6.35 7.21
N LYS A 81 -11.54 -5.64 7.63
CA LYS A 81 -11.85 -5.35 9.04
C LYS A 81 -12.65 -6.46 9.71
N ILE A 82 -13.08 -7.48 8.94
CA ILE A 82 -13.89 -8.61 9.40
C ILE A 82 -12.99 -9.83 9.65
N LYS A 83 -13.00 -10.34 10.89
CA LYS A 83 -12.27 -11.57 11.24
C LYS A 83 -12.78 -12.76 10.43
N LYS A 84 -11.88 -13.50 9.78
CA LYS A 84 -12.21 -14.68 8.98
C LYS A 84 -12.25 -15.95 9.84
N THR A 85 -13.25 -16.80 9.59
CA THR A 85 -13.37 -18.09 10.29
C THR A 85 -12.39 -19.12 9.72
N ALA A 86 -12.10 -20.18 10.48
CA ALA A 86 -11.28 -21.29 10.01
C ALA A 86 -11.90 -21.96 8.77
N GLU A 87 -13.23 -22.14 8.77
CA GLU A 87 -13.96 -22.70 7.64
C GLU A 87 -13.81 -21.87 6.36
N GLN A 88 -13.95 -20.55 6.44
CA GLN A 88 -13.74 -19.65 5.29
C GLN A 88 -12.32 -19.78 4.73
N LYS A 89 -11.32 -19.87 5.61
CA LYS A 89 -9.92 -20.04 5.21
C LYS A 89 -9.70 -21.38 4.50
N GLU A 90 -10.22 -22.48 5.03
CA GLU A 90 -10.05 -23.82 4.43
C GLU A 90 -10.82 -23.97 3.12
N LEU A 91 -12.03 -23.43 3.00
CA LEU A 91 -12.77 -23.40 1.74
C LEU A 91 -12.00 -22.66 0.65
N LEU A 92 -11.42 -21.49 0.99
CA LEU A 92 -10.65 -20.72 0.03
C LEU A 92 -9.33 -21.41 -0.34
N ARG A 93 -8.66 -22.03 0.64
CA ARG A 93 -7.45 -22.83 0.44
C ARG A 93 -7.69 -23.94 -0.56
N ALA A 94 -8.75 -24.71 -0.34
CA ALA A 94 -9.15 -25.82 -1.23
C ALA A 94 -9.50 -25.33 -2.64
N LYS A 95 -10.29 -24.25 -2.74
CA LYS A 95 -10.72 -23.66 -4.02
C LYS A 95 -9.55 -23.29 -4.92
N TYR A 96 -8.53 -22.65 -4.36
CA TYR A 96 -7.39 -22.11 -5.11
C TYR A 96 -6.11 -22.93 -4.95
N LYS A 97 -6.16 -24.06 -4.22
CA LYS A 97 -5.00 -24.92 -3.92
C LYS A 97 -3.84 -24.14 -3.30
N LEU A 98 -4.17 -23.25 -2.35
CA LEU A 98 -3.16 -22.40 -1.70
C LEU A 98 -2.31 -23.22 -0.73
N PRO A 99 -1.02 -22.90 -0.57
CA PRO A 99 -0.15 -23.52 0.43
C PRO A 99 -0.69 -23.34 1.85
N GLN A 100 -0.28 -24.23 2.78
CA GLN A 100 -0.66 -24.12 4.19
C GLN A 100 -0.08 -22.85 4.83
N ASN A 101 1.22 -22.63 4.67
CA ASN A 101 1.92 -21.47 5.13
C ASN A 101 2.51 -20.75 3.91
N PHE A 102 2.44 -19.43 3.89
CA PHE A 102 2.99 -18.62 2.80
C PHE A 102 3.22 -17.18 3.22
N VAL A 103 4.13 -16.52 2.52
CA VAL A 103 4.28 -15.07 2.56
C VAL A 103 3.53 -14.43 1.38
N LEU A 104 2.99 -13.23 1.59
CA LEU A 104 2.08 -12.58 0.65
C LEU A 104 2.65 -11.24 0.17
N ASN A 105 2.51 -10.99 -1.13
CA ASN A 105 2.67 -9.67 -1.74
C ASN A 105 1.43 -9.35 -2.59
N VAL A 106 0.89 -8.14 -2.48
CA VAL A 106 -0.30 -7.70 -3.23
C VAL A 106 -0.04 -6.38 -3.93
N GLY A 107 -0.37 -6.32 -5.21
CA GLY A 107 -0.31 -5.12 -6.04
C GLY A 107 0.03 -5.41 -7.50
N SER A 108 -0.17 -4.45 -8.40
CA SER A 108 0.26 -4.58 -9.80
C SER A 108 1.76 -4.91 -9.86
N ILE A 109 2.14 -5.84 -10.75
CA ILE A 109 3.53 -6.29 -10.86
C ILE A 109 4.31 -5.27 -11.71
N GLU A 110 4.85 -4.27 -11.03
CA GLU A 110 5.57 -3.13 -11.60
C GLU A 110 6.97 -2.99 -10.98
N PRO A 111 7.96 -2.39 -11.71
CA PRO A 111 9.30 -2.16 -11.17
C PRO A 111 9.31 -1.39 -9.84
N ARG A 112 8.42 -0.41 -9.68
CA ARG A 112 8.29 0.41 -8.48
C ARG A 112 7.83 -0.38 -7.26
N LYS A 113 6.91 -1.35 -7.44
CA LYS A 113 6.38 -2.21 -6.36
C LYS A 113 7.33 -3.34 -5.95
N ASN A 114 8.39 -3.54 -6.70
CA ASN A 114 9.58 -4.27 -6.31
C ASN A 114 9.37 -5.78 -6.00
N ALA A 115 8.34 -6.41 -6.56
CA ALA A 115 8.06 -7.83 -6.37
C ALA A 115 9.25 -8.75 -6.75
N PHE A 116 10.11 -8.32 -7.67
CA PHE A 116 11.29 -9.09 -8.05
C PHE A 116 12.31 -9.23 -6.91
N GLN A 117 12.45 -8.23 -6.03
CA GLN A 117 13.30 -8.35 -4.85
C GLN A 117 12.75 -9.37 -3.85
N ILE A 118 11.42 -9.47 -3.73
CA ILE A 118 10.81 -10.49 -2.86
C ILE A 118 11.11 -11.88 -3.39
N VAL A 119 11.00 -12.10 -4.71
CA VAL A 119 11.31 -13.37 -5.36
C VAL A 119 12.76 -13.80 -5.05
N LYS A 120 13.72 -12.87 -5.17
CA LYS A 120 15.12 -13.15 -4.82
C LYS A 120 15.32 -13.42 -3.32
N ALA A 121 14.66 -12.64 -2.46
CA ALA A 121 14.81 -12.77 -1.02
C ALA A 121 14.29 -14.12 -0.50
N VAL A 122 13.22 -14.67 -1.11
CA VAL A 122 12.65 -15.96 -0.71
C VAL A 122 13.30 -17.17 -1.40
N GLU A 123 14.20 -16.96 -2.35
CA GLU A 123 14.80 -18.03 -3.15
C GLU A 123 15.42 -19.12 -2.28
N GLN A 124 16.13 -18.75 -1.22
CA GLN A 124 16.82 -19.68 -0.31
C GLN A 124 15.98 -20.03 0.94
N LEU A 125 14.80 -19.45 1.12
CA LEU A 125 13.96 -19.67 2.28
C LEU A 125 12.96 -20.81 1.99
N ASP A 126 12.65 -21.62 3.00
CA ASP A 126 11.67 -22.69 2.90
C ASP A 126 10.24 -22.17 3.20
N ILE A 127 9.78 -21.21 2.40
CA ILE A 127 8.44 -20.64 2.50
C ILE A 127 7.89 -20.31 1.12
N PRO A 128 6.67 -20.73 0.76
CA PRO A 128 5.99 -20.32 -0.46
C PRO A 128 5.69 -18.81 -0.47
N LEU A 129 5.78 -18.21 -1.66
CA LEU A 129 5.42 -16.82 -1.93
C LEU A 129 4.19 -16.76 -2.85
N LEU A 130 3.16 -16.05 -2.40
CA LEU A 130 2.03 -15.66 -3.25
C LEU A 130 2.19 -14.19 -3.66
N ILE A 131 2.24 -13.94 -4.95
CA ILE A 131 2.18 -12.58 -5.54
C ILE A 131 0.82 -12.44 -6.18
N ILE A 132 -0.02 -11.53 -5.64
CA ILE A 132 -1.37 -11.32 -6.15
C ILE A 132 -1.46 -9.93 -6.78
N GLY A 133 -1.76 -9.89 -8.09
CA GLY A 133 -1.96 -8.62 -8.75
C GLY A 133 -1.94 -8.69 -10.27
N LYS A 134 -2.32 -7.57 -10.88
CA LYS A 134 -2.34 -7.45 -12.33
C LYS A 134 -0.94 -7.58 -12.90
N GLU A 135 -0.79 -8.50 -13.84
CA GLU A 135 0.44 -8.67 -14.59
C GLU A 135 0.66 -7.50 -15.58
N THR A 136 1.92 -7.14 -15.75
CA THR A 136 2.38 -6.15 -16.71
C THR A 136 3.49 -6.76 -17.58
N ASN A 137 4.03 -6.00 -18.53
CA ASN A 137 5.20 -6.46 -19.30
C ASN A 137 6.40 -6.81 -18.39
N TYR A 138 6.51 -6.19 -17.23
CA TYR A 138 7.57 -6.48 -16.26
C TYR A 138 7.44 -7.87 -15.62
N SER A 139 6.23 -8.43 -15.55
CA SER A 139 5.99 -9.77 -15.00
C SER A 139 6.72 -10.87 -15.78
N LYS A 140 7.00 -10.66 -17.08
CA LYS A 140 7.76 -11.61 -17.89
C LYS A 140 9.14 -11.87 -17.31
N ARG A 141 9.86 -10.82 -16.93
CA ARG A 141 11.19 -10.92 -16.31
C ARG A 141 11.17 -11.74 -15.02
N ILE A 142 10.11 -11.56 -14.20
CA ILE A 142 9.94 -12.30 -12.95
C ILE A 142 9.68 -13.78 -13.25
N LYS A 143 8.80 -14.08 -14.20
CA LYS A 143 8.48 -15.45 -14.61
C LYS A 143 9.70 -16.17 -15.20
N GLU A 144 10.47 -15.49 -16.03
CA GLU A 144 11.72 -16.02 -16.60
C GLU A 144 12.72 -16.38 -15.48
N TYR A 145 12.87 -15.51 -14.49
CA TYR A 145 13.75 -15.77 -13.34
C TYR A 145 13.27 -16.96 -12.51
N ILE A 146 11.96 -17.02 -12.20
CA ILE A 146 11.34 -18.13 -11.49
C ILE A 146 11.61 -19.45 -12.22
N HIS A 147 11.44 -19.47 -13.55
CA HIS A 147 11.66 -20.66 -14.37
C HIS A 147 13.15 -21.06 -14.41
N ALA A 148 14.03 -20.12 -14.66
CA ALA A 148 15.47 -20.36 -14.78
C ALA A 148 16.09 -20.93 -13.48
N ASN A 149 15.51 -20.59 -12.31
CA ASN A 149 15.98 -21.05 -10.99
C ASN A 149 15.13 -22.18 -10.39
N GLY A 150 14.18 -22.77 -11.15
CA GLY A 150 13.37 -23.91 -10.69
C GLY A 150 12.40 -23.59 -9.53
N LEU A 151 11.98 -22.32 -9.40
CA LEU A 151 11.20 -21.84 -8.25
C LEU A 151 9.67 -21.96 -8.42
N GLN A 152 9.20 -22.60 -9.52
CA GLN A 152 7.76 -22.69 -9.83
C GLN A 152 6.96 -23.46 -8.78
N HIS A 153 7.61 -24.33 -8.04
CA HIS A 153 6.98 -25.14 -7.00
C HIS A 153 6.60 -24.33 -5.75
N LYS A 154 7.23 -23.18 -5.53
CA LYS A 154 6.99 -22.34 -4.33
C LYS A 154 6.62 -20.88 -4.58
N ILE A 155 6.75 -20.37 -5.81
CA ILE A 155 6.38 -18.98 -6.13
C ILE A 155 5.19 -18.98 -7.08
N HIS A 156 4.07 -18.41 -6.62
CA HIS A 156 2.81 -18.40 -7.33
C HIS A 156 2.38 -16.96 -7.65
N ILE A 157 2.16 -16.68 -8.93
CA ILE A 157 1.61 -15.39 -9.38
C ILE A 157 0.13 -15.62 -9.71
N LEU A 158 -0.74 -14.94 -8.96
CA LEU A 158 -2.17 -15.13 -8.99
C LEU A 158 -2.92 -13.81 -9.24
N GLN A 159 -4.14 -13.90 -9.76
CA GLN A 159 -5.02 -12.74 -9.97
C GLN A 159 -6.49 -13.19 -10.02
N GLY A 160 -7.40 -12.22 -10.00
CA GLY A 160 -8.83 -12.48 -10.18
C GLY A 160 -9.60 -12.74 -8.89
N PHE A 161 -9.07 -12.33 -7.73
CA PHE A 161 -9.75 -12.42 -6.45
C PHE A 161 -10.68 -11.20 -6.24
N ASN A 162 -11.86 -11.44 -5.68
CA ASN A 162 -12.69 -10.37 -5.14
C ASN A 162 -12.17 -9.91 -3.75
N MET A 163 -12.74 -8.84 -3.19
CA MET A 163 -12.27 -8.27 -1.92
C MET A 163 -12.44 -9.21 -0.73
N GLU A 164 -13.50 -10.02 -0.70
CA GLU A 164 -13.71 -11.01 0.36
C GLU A 164 -12.67 -12.15 0.31
N GLU A 165 -12.40 -12.65 -0.89
CA GLU A 165 -11.36 -13.66 -1.10
C GLU A 165 -9.97 -13.10 -0.77
N LEU A 166 -9.67 -11.89 -1.26
CA LEU A 166 -8.39 -11.24 -1.02
C LEU A 166 -8.15 -11.01 0.47
N SER A 167 -9.15 -10.48 1.20
CA SER A 167 -9.05 -10.27 2.65
C SER A 167 -8.86 -11.58 3.43
N THR A 168 -9.45 -12.67 2.92
CA THR A 168 -9.24 -14.00 3.50
C THR A 168 -7.82 -14.49 3.27
N ILE A 169 -7.24 -14.26 2.08
CA ILE A 169 -5.83 -14.61 1.79
C ILE A 169 -4.88 -13.82 2.68
N TYR A 170 -5.10 -12.52 2.88
CA TYR A 170 -4.32 -11.74 3.83
C TYR A 170 -4.36 -12.36 5.23
N ALA A 171 -5.55 -12.69 5.73
CA ALA A 171 -5.72 -13.30 7.06
C ALA A 171 -5.14 -14.73 7.19
N MET A 172 -4.75 -15.37 6.08
CA MET A 172 -4.09 -16.70 6.03
C MET A 172 -2.57 -16.58 5.91
N ALA A 173 -2.04 -15.44 5.51
CA ALA A 173 -0.61 -15.26 5.29
C ALA A 173 0.16 -15.18 6.62
N GLU A 174 1.33 -15.82 6.67
CA GLU A 174 2.27 -15.70 7.81
C GLU A 174 2.88 -14.31 7.90
N LEU A 175 3.04 -13.64 6.73
CA LEU A 175 3.71 -12.38 6.61
C LEU A 175 3.29 -11.68 5.31
N PHE A 176 3.05 -10.38 5.38
CA PHE A 176 2.84 -9.53 4.22
C PHE A 176 4.11 -8.72 3.92
N ILE A 177 4.56 -8.75 2.67
CA ILE A 177 5.82 -8.10 2.24
C ILE A 177 5.51 -7.05 1.19
N TYR A 178 5.83 -5.79 1.49
CA TYR A 178 5.54 -4.67 0.60
C TYR A 178 6.74 -3.71 0.47
N PRO A 179 7.81 -4.11 -0.26
CA PRO A 179 9.04 -3.33 -0.41
C PRO A 179 8.94 -2.33 -1.56
N SER A 180 7.79 -1.68 -1.72
CA SER A 180 7.62 -0.66 -2.76
C SER A 180 8.57 0.50 -2.53
N LYS A 181 9.06 1.09 -3.61
CA LYS A 181 10.01 2.21 -3.57
C LYS A 181 9.31 3.55 -3.30
N TYR A 182 8.05 3.65 -3.68
CA TYR A 182 7.26 4.86 -3.51
C TYR A 182 5.76 4.58 -3.68
N GLU A 183 4.94 5.18 -2.83
CA GLU A 183 3.47 5.17 -2.89
C GLU A 183 2.90 6.51 -2.43
N GLY A 184 1.63 6.78 -2.78
CA GLY A 184 0.90 7.91 -2.22
C GLY A 184 0.48 7.69 -0.78
N PHE A 185 0.17 6.42 -0.40
CA PHE A 185 -0.14 6.06 0.99
C PHE A 185 0.37 4.65 1.34
N GLY A 186 -0.24 3.59 0.87
CA GLY A 186 0.11 2.22 1.25
C GLY A 186 -1.10 1.43 1.76
N ILE A 187 -2.23 1.54 1.05
CA ILE A 187 -3.46 0.81 1.38
C ILE A 187 -3.19 -0.69 1.61
N PRO A 188 -2.37 -1.42 0.81
CA PRO A 188 -2.08 -2.83 1.07
C PRO A 188 -1.46 -3.11 2.43
N ILE A 189 -0.73 -2.17 3.02
CA ILE A 189 -0.16 -2.29 4.37
C ILE A 189 -1.28 -2.25 5.42
N ILE A 190 -2.20 -1.29 5.33
CA ILE A 190 -3.31 -1.21 6.28
C ILE A 190 -4.30 -2.37 6.10
N GLU A 191 -4.46 -2.92 4.90
CA GLU A 191 -5.19 -4.15 4.63
C GLU A 191 -4.59 -5.33 5.39
N ALA A 192 -3.26 -5.50 5.35
CA ALA A 192 -2.55 -6.53 6.08
C ALA A 192 -2.69 -6.36 7.59
N LEU A 193 -2.51 -5.14 8.11
CA LEU A 193 -2.64 -4.86 9.55
C LEU A 193 -4.06 -5.13 10.07
N TYR A 194 -5.12 -4.73 9.35
CA TYR A 194 -6.50 -5.05 9.71
C TYR A 194 -6.79 -6.56 9.66
N SER A 195 -6.14 -7.28 8.75
CA SER A 195 -6.27 -8.73 8.63
C SER A 195 -5.51 -9.51 9.71
N GLY A 196 -4.77 -8.80 10.60
CA GLY A 196 -3.93 -9.42 11.63
C GLY A 196 -2.68 -10.09 11.04
N THR A 197 -2.12 -9.55 9.96
CA THR A 197 -0.95 -10.10 9.28
C THR A 197 0.26 -9.21 9.56
N PRO A 198 1.39 -9.76 10.06
CA PRO A 198 2.64 -9.01 10.23
C PRO A 198 3.11 -8.39 8.91
N VAL A 199 3.77 -7.23 8.97
CA VAL A 199 4.17 -6.48 7.78
C VAL A 199 5.68 -6.24 7.76
N ILE A 200 6.32 -6.55 6.62
CA ILE A 200 7.65 -6.04 6.25
C ILE A 200 7.47 -5.02 5.12
N THR A 201 8.03 -3.83 5.29
CA THR A 201 7.91 -2.76 4.29
C THR A 201 9.12 -1.84 4.27
N THR A 202 9.12 -0.87 3.37
CA THR A 202 10.20 0.10 3.17
C THR A 202 10.35 1.06 4.36
N ASN A 203 11.60 1.40 4.72
CA ASN A 203 11.95 2.24 5.87
C ASN A 203 11.82 3.76 5.65
N SER A 204 11.30 4.19 4.50
CA SER A 204 11.25 5.61 4.12
C SER A 204 9.93 5.96 3.43
N GLY A 205 9.76 7.24 3.10
CA GLY A 205 8.56 7.72 2.41
C GLY A 205 7.30 7.64 3.27
N VAL A 206 6.23 7.14 2.67
CA VAL A 206 4.92 7.01 3.30
C VAL A 206 4.77 5.71 4.12
N PHE A 207 5.67 4.75 3.94
CA PHE A 207 5.50 3.41 4.50
C PHE A 207 5.48 3.38 6.03
N PRO A 208 6.29 4.19 6.76
CA PRO A 208 6.14 4.31 8.22
C PRO A 208 4.80 4.96 8.65
N GLU A 209 4.21 5.83 7.82
CA GLU A 209 2.89 6.41 8.11
C GLU A 209 1.78 5.33 8.06
N ALA A 210 1.86 4.41 7.09
CA ALA A 210 0.89 3.32 6.92
C ALA A 210 1.16 2.12 7.84
N GLY A 211 2.43 1.76 8.06
CA GLY A 211 2.84 0.56 8.78
C GLY A 211 2.98 0.72 10.28
N GLY A 212 3.17 1.97 10.76
CA GLY A 212 3.35 2.26 12.20
C GLY A 212 4.63 1.70 12.79
N PRO A 213 4.82 1.81 14.10
CA PRO A 213 6.08 1.47 14.75
C PRO A 213 6.34 -0.04 14.92
N PHE A 214 5.35 -0.89 14.60
CA PHE A 214 5.42 -2.34 14.82
C PHE A 214 5.52 -3.15 13.52
N SER A 215 5.64 -2.51 12.37
CA SER A 215 6.06 -3.15 11.12
C SER A 215 7.57 -3.31 11.09
N TYR A 216 8.08 -4.32 10.39
CA TYR A 216 9.52 -4.47 10.16
C TYR A 216 9.93 -3.62 8.96
N TYR A 217 10.98 -2.81 9.10
CA TYR A 217 11.41 -1.87 8.09
C TYR A 217 12.75 -2.25 7.47
N ILE A 218 12.83 -2.18 6.12
CA ILE A 218 14.02 -2.57 5.34
C ILE A 218 14.34 -1.51 4.27
N ASP A 219 15.58 -1.53 3.79
CA ASP A 219 15.93 -0.89 2.53
C ASP A 219 15.37 -1.72 1.36
N PRO A 220 14.47 -1.17 0.53
CA PRO A 220 13.87 -1.91 -0.58
C PRO A 220 14.88 -2.31 -1.68
N GLN A 221 16.11 -1.84 -1.63
CA GLN A 221 17.18 -2.21 -2.56
C GLN A 221 18.07 -3.33 -2.00
N ASN A 222 17.99 -3.64 -0.70
CA ASN A 222 18.82 -4.63 -0.04
C ASN A 222 18.08 -5.98 0.05
N THR A 223 18.40 -6.91 -0.87
CA THR A 223 17.78 -8.25 -0.91
C THR A 223 18.16 -9.11 0.30
N GLU A 224 19.40 -8.98 0.79
CA GLU A 224 19.90 -9.76 1.94
C GLU A 224 19.19 -9.33 3.23
N GLU A 225 19.03 -8.02 3.44
CA GLU A 225 18.27 -7.48 4.56
C GLU A 225 16.81 -7.94 4.52
N LEU A 226 16.18 -7.93 3.33
CA LEU A 226 14.82 -8.43 3.16
C LEU A 226 14.73 -9.93 3.48
N SER A 227 15.66 -10.76 2.99
CA SER A 227 15.70 -12.19 3.30
C SER A 227 15.86 -12.44 4.80
N TYR A 228 16.79 -11.73 5.44
CA TYR A 228 17.00 -11.79 6.89
C TYR A 228 15.75 -11.37 7.68
N ALA A 229 15.09 -10.29 7.28
CA ALA A 229 13.86 -9.81 7.91
C ALA A 229 12.73 -10.85 7.81
N ILE A 230 12.55 -11.47 6.63
CA ILE A 230 11.56 -12.54 6.44
C ILE A 230 11.84 -13.70 7.39
N GLN A 231 13.07 -14.21 7.40
CA GLN A 231 13.46 -15.32 8.26
C GLN A 231 13.28 -14.99 9.74
N SER A 232 13.73 -13.81 10.18
CA SER A 232 13.64 -13.36 11.57
C SER A 232 12.19 -13.30 12.07
N VAL A 233 11.28 -12.79 11.24
CA VAL A 233 9.84 -12.73 11.59
C VAL A 233 9.24 -14.13 11.60
N LEU A 234 9.58 -15.00 10.64
CA LEU A 234 9.06 -16.36 10.58
C LEU A 234 9.55 -17.25 11.74
N ASP A 235 10.77 -17.06 12.20
CA ASP A 235 11.36 -17.86 13.29
C ASP A 235 10.88 -17.42 14.68
N SER A 236 10.33 -16.20 14.83
CA SER A 236 9.91 -15.68 16.11
C SER A 236 8.39 -15.54 16.24
N SER A 237 7.75 -16.52 16.87
CA SER A 237 6.32 -16.45 17.17
C SER A 237 5.96 -15.26 18.08
N THR A 238 6.84 -14.93 19.02
CA THR A 238 6.68 -13.78 19.93
C THR A 238 6.68 -12.47 19.16
N MET A 239 7.65 -12.28 18.24
CA MET A 239 7.72 -11.10 17.38
C MET A 239 6.46 -10.99 16.51
N ARG A 240 6.04 -12.08 15.86
CA ARG A 240 4.81 -12.08 15.04
C ARG A 240 3.59 -11.69 15.85
N GLN A 241 3.44 -12.26 17.07
CA GLN A 241 2.28 -11.95 17.92
C GLN A 241 2.27 -10.49 18.37
N GLU A 242 3.44 -9.91 18.68
CA GLU A 242 3.56 -8.49 19.00
C GLU A 242 3.20 -7.61 17.79
N MET A 243 3.75 -7.90 16.61
CA MET A 243 3.43 -7.19 15.35
C MET A 243 1.94 -7.23 15.05
N ILE A 244 1.27 -8.38 15.23
CA ILE A 244 -0.18 -8.53 15.03
C ILE A 244 -0.95 -7.67 16.02
N THR A 245 -0.68 -7.82 17.32
CA THR A 245 -1.44 -7.13 18.38
C THR A 245 -1.29 -5.62 18.26
N LYS A 246 -0.07 -5.15 18.16
CA LYS A 246 0.25 -3.72 18.08
C LYS A 246 -0.12 -3.12 16.70
N GLY A 247 0.00 -3.89 15.63
CA GLY A 247 -0.46 -3.50 14.31
C GLY A 247 -1.97 -3.29 14.26
N LEU A 248 -2.76 -4.18 14.87
CA LEU A 248 -4.21 -4.05 15.00
C LEU A 248 -4.63 -2.84 15.84
N GLU A 249 -3.89 -2.50 16.90
CA GLU A 249 -4.11 -1.28 17.68
C GLU A 249 -3.82 -0.03 16.84
N PHE A 250 -2.67 -0.01 16.19
CA PHE A 250 -2.21 1.13 15.37
C PHE A 250 -3.16 1.44 14.21
N VAL A 251 -3.60 0.42 13.49
CA VAL A 251 -4.40 0.60 12.26
C VAL A 251 -5.78 1.22 12.52
N GLN A 252 -6.27 1.22 13.77
CA GLN A 252 -7.57 1.82 14.15
C GLN A 252 -7.63 3.34 13.93
N GLN A 253 -6.50 4.01 13.72
CA GLN A 253 -6.50 5.42 13.32
C GLN A 253 -7.08 5.64 11.90
N PHE A 254 -7.07 4.60 11.05
CA PHE A 254 -7.58 4.62 9.69
C PHE A 254 -9.03 4.11 9.57
N ASN A 255 -9.78 4.07 10.67
CA ASN A 255 -11.19 3.74 10.65
C ASN A 255 -12.03 4.78 9.92
N ASP A 256 -13.07 4.30 9.24
CA ASP A 256 -13.94 5.13 8.40
C ASP A 256 -14.60 6.27 9.19
N ASP A 257 -15.01 6.04 10.44
CA ASP A 257 -15.62 7.08 11.29
C ASP A 257 -14.65 8.23 11.57
N LYS A 258 -13.37 7.91 11.85
CA LYS A 258 -12.33 8.93 12.09
C LYS A 258 -12.04 9.74 10.83
N ILE A 259 -11.95 9.06 9.69
CA ILE A 259 -11.73 9.69 8.38
C ILE A 259 -12.93 10.57 8.01
N ALA A 260 -14.16 10.06 8.18
CA ALA A 260 -15.38 10.81 7.92
C ALA A 260 -15.49 12.07 8.81
N ALA A 261 -15.12 11.96 10.09
CA ALA A 261 -15.11 13.11 11.00
C ALA A 261 -14.13 14.20 10.54
N GLN A 262 -12.94 13.83 10.05
CA GLN A 262 -11.96 14.78 9.50
C GLN A 262 -12.51 15.49 8.24
N TRP A 263 -13.15 14.75 7.34
CA TRP A 263 -13.79 15.31 6.14
C TRP A 263 -14.93 16.27 6.51
N ASN A 264 -15.79 15.89 7.47
CA ASN A 264 -16.85 16.76 7.97
C ASN A 264 -16.30 18.07 8.55
N GLY A 265 -15.18 18.01 9.27
CA GLY A 265 -14.48 19.19 9.77
C GLY A 265 -14.06 20.15 8.65
N ILE A 266 -13.49 19.63 7.54
CA ILE A 266 -13.14 20.45 6.38
C ILE A 266 -14.36 21.13 5.78
N TYR A 267 -15.44 20.39 5.53
CA TYR A 267 -16.66 20.95 4.92
C TYR A 267 -17.35 21.96 5.81
N THR A 268 -17.39 21.72 7.12
CA THR A 268 -17.95 22.66 8.08
C THR A 268 -17.17 23.97 8.12
N ASN A 269 -15.83 23.88 8.16
CA ASN A 269 -14.96 25.06 8.17
C ASN A 269 -15.08 25.88 6.88
N LEU A 270 -15.23 25.24 5.74
CA LEU A 270 -15.42 25.92 4.46
C LEU A 270 -16.78 26.60 4.35
N ASN A 271 -17.83 26.02 4.91
CA ASN A 271 -19.16 26.60 4.91
C ASN A 271 -19.37 27.69 5.98
N GLY A 272 -18.68 27.60 7.12
CA GLY A 272 -18.75 28.58 8.20
C GLY A 272 -17.87 29.83 7.99
N SER A 273 -17.16 29.91 6.87
CA SER A 273 -16.32 31.06 6.48
C SER A 273 -17.06 32.06 5.55
N ILE A 274 -18.41 32.03 5.57
CA ILE A 274 -19.27 32.96 4.83
C ILE A 274 -19.79 34.04 5.77
#